data_16497a409dae55ece5de10bbee0755b9
#
_entry.id   16497a409dae55ece5de10bbee0755b9
#
_cell.length_a   1.000
_cell.length_b   1.000
_cell.length_c   1.000
_cell.angle_alpha   90.00
_cell.angle_beta   90.00
_cell.angle_gamma   90.00
#
_symmetry.space_group_name_H-M   'P 1'
#
loop_
_entity.id
_entity.type
_entity.pdbx_description
1 polymer ?
#
loop_
_entity_poly.entity_id
_entity_poly.type
_entity_poly.pdbx_seq_one_letter_code
_entity_poly.pdbx_strand_id
1 'polypeptide(L)'
;SIFILPPSTQALEDRLNDRGQDNAEVIQHRIAAAKEEMSHYADADYLVVNDDFELARHQLEAIIIAQRCHLDIMSAEPILSDLLS
;
A
#
# COMPACT_ATOMS: atom_id res chain seq x y z
N SER A 1 -7.43 -3.61 -2.74
CA SER A 1 -6.54 -3.24 -1.63
C SER A 1 -5.13 -2.94 -2.11
N ILE A 2 -4.43 -2.09 -1.38
CA ILE A 2 -3.06 -1.69 -1.69
C ILE A 2 -2.18 -2.07 -0.51
N PHE A 3 -1.11 -2.83 -0.78
CA PHE A 3 -0.11 -3.18 0.21
C PHE A 3 1.12 -2.29 0.02
N ILE A 4 1.56 -1.65 1.09
CA ILE A 4 2.75 -0.80 1.06
C ILE A 4 3.85 -1.52 1.82
N LEU A 5 4.94 -1.81 1.12
CA LEU A 5 6.06 -2.56 1.69
C LEU A 5 7.28 -1.67 1.91
N PRO A 6 8.05 -1.93 2.99
CA PRO A 6 9.35 -1.27 3.14
C PRO A 6 10.33 -1.80 2.09
N PRO A 7 11.38 -1.03 1.73
CA PRO A 7 12.33 -1.45 0.70
C PRO A 7 13.28 -2.56 1.16
N SER A 8 13.42 -2.77 2.46
CA SER A 8 14.31 -3.79 3.03
C SER A 8 13.92 -4.10 4.45
N THR A 9 14.44 -5.22 4.97
CA THR A 9 14.28 -5.57 6.38
C THR A 9 14.92 -4.51 7.27
N GLN A 10 16.08 -3.99 6.88
CA GLN A 10 16.76 -2.95 7.64
C GLN A 10 15.93 -1.68 7.75
N ALA A 11 15.28 -1.27 6.65
CA ALA A 11 14.40 -0.11 6.66
C ALA A 11 13.21 -0.32 7.59
N LEU A 12 12.65 -1.52 7.63
CA LEU A 12 11.57 -1.87 8.56
C LEU A 12 12.03 -1.75 10.00
N GLU A 13 13.18 -2.33 10.32
CA GLU A 13 13.77 -2.26 11.67
C GLU A 13 14.03 -0.82 12.09
N ASP A 14 14.60 -0.01 11.20
CA ASP A 14 14.90 1.39 11.47
C ASP A 14 13.64 2.18 11.77
N ARG A 15 12.56 1.95 11.04
CA ARG A 15 11.29 2.62 11.28
C ARG A 15 10.68 2.25 12.63
N LEU A 16 10.71 0.98 12.97
CA LEU A 16 10.14 0.49 14.23
C LEU A 16 10.96 0.92 15.44
N ASN A 17 12.26 1.19 15.23
CA ASN A 17 13.18 1.63 16.27
C ASN A 17 13.39 3.15 16.30
N ASP A 18 12.70 3.89 15.45
CA ASP A 18 12.96 5.31 15.21
C ASP A 18 12.84 6.17 16.47
N ARG A 19 11.90 5.84 17.34
CA ARG A 19 11.67 6.61 18.57
C ARG A 19 12.66 6.31 19.67
N GLY A 20 13.38 5.19 19.62
CA GLY A 20 14.34 4.80 20.63
C GLY A 20 13.76 4.58 22.03
N GLN A 21 12.45 4.52 22.18
CA GLN A 21 11.74 4.45 23.45
C GLN A 21 11.37 3.03 23.86
N ASP A 22 11.34 2.12 22.90
CA ASP A 22 10.95 0.74 23.14
C ASP A 22 12.18 -0.12 23.34
N ASN A 23 12.06 -1.14 24.19
CA ASN A 23 13.14 -2.09 24.37
C ASN A 23 13.21 -3.08 23.18
N ALA A 24 14.31 -3.81 23.11
CA ALA A 24 14.58 -4.75 22.01
C ALA A 24 13.50 -5.82 21.88
N GLU A 25 12.93 -6.26 22.98
CA GLU A 25 11.89 -7.29 23.00
C GLU A 25 10.60 -6.79 22.33
N VAL A 26 10.19 -5.57 22.65
CA VAL A 26 9.00 -4.94 22.02
C VAL A 26 9.24 -4.75 20.52
N ILE A 27 10.43 -4.31 20.13
CA ILE A 27 10.77 -4.12 18.72
C ILE A 27 10.73 -5.44 17.97
N GLN A 28 11.26 -6.52 18.54
CA GLN A 28 11.22 -7.84 17.92
C GLN A 28 9.79 -8.33 17.73
N HIS A 29 8.90 -8.07 18.69
CA HIS A 29 7.48 -8.37 18.56
C HIS A 29 6.84 -7.61 17.40
N ARG A 30 7.16 -6.33 17.25
CA ARG A 30 6.64 -5.50 16.15
C ARG A 30 7.14 -5.97 14.80
N ILE A 31 8.42 -6.35 14.72
CA ILE A 31 9.01 -6.88 13.49
C ILE A 31 8.30 -8.18 13.09
N ALA A 32 8.10 -9.08 14.03
CA ALA A 32 7.41 -10.34 13.78
C ALA A 32 5.98 -10.12 13.31
N ALA A 33 5.25 -9.20 13.94
CA ALA A 33 3.88 -8.86 13.55
C ALA A 33 3.85 -8.25 12.14
N ALA A 34 4.79 -7.37 11.81
CA ALA A 34 4.88 -6.76 10.49
C ALA A 34 5.18 -7.81 9.41
N LYS A 35 6.08 -8.75 9.68
CA LYS A 35 6.41 -9.83 8.75
C LYS A 35 5.21 -10.75 8.51
N GLU A 36 4.46 -11.05 9.55
CA GLU A 36 3.24 -11.83 9.43
C GLU A 36 2.21 -11.13 8.54
N GLU A 37 2.00 -9.84 8.76
CA GLU A 37 1.09 -9.05 7.95
C GLU A 37 1.56 -8.98 6.50
N MET A 38 2.86 -8.75 6.25
CA MET A 38 3.43 -8.70 4.90
C MET A 38 3.37 -10.05 4.18
N SER A 39 3.27 -11.16 4.90
CA SER A 39 3.13 -12.48 4.29
C SER A 39 1.81 -12.63 3.53
N HIS A 40 0.82 -11.78 3.81
CA HIS A 40 -0.46 -11.76 3.13
C HIS A 40 -0.46 -10.92 1.84
N TYR A 41 0.71 -10.55 1.34
CA TYR A 41 0.85 -9.71 0.15
C TYR A 41 0.08 -10.25 -1.07
N ALA A 42 -0.05 -11.57 -1.18
CA ALA A 42 -0.72 -12.19 -2.33
C ALA A 42 -2.24 -11.89 -2.37
N ASP A 43 -2.81 -11.46 -1.26
CA ASP A 43 -4.23 -11.08 -1.18
C ASP A 43 -4.47 -9.64 -1.62
N ALA A 44 -3.43 -8.87 -1.85
CA ALA A 44 -3.54 -7.48 -2.28
C ALA A 44 -3.74 -7.39 -3.79
N ASP A 45 -4.42 -6.35 -4.22
CA ASP A 45 -4.56 -6.04 -5.65
C ASP A 45 -3.34 -5.31 -6.21
N TYR A 46 -2.68 -4.51 -5.36
CA TYR A 46 -1.53 -3.69 -5.74
C TYR A 46 -0.47 -3.72 -4.66
N LEU A 47 0.79 -3.71 -5.08
CA LEU A 47 1.94 -3.59 -4.19
C LEU A 47 2.71 -2.32 -4.52
N VAL A 48 3.02 -1.54 -3.49
CA VAL A 48 3.87 -0.36 -3.61
C VAL A 48 5.04 -0.51 -2.65
N VAL A 49 6.27 -0.39 -3.17
CA VAL A 49 7.47 -0.43 -2.35
C VAL A 49 7.86 1.00 -2.00
N ASN A 50 7.90 1.32 -0.72
CA ASN A 50 8.20 2.66 -0.24
C ASN A 50 9.71 2.86 -0.06
N ASP A 51 10.44 2.82 -1.18
CA ASP A 51 11.88 3.08 -1.24
C ASP A 51 12.11 4.58 -1.47
N ASP A 52 11.54 5.10 -2.54
CA ASP A 52 11.52 6.52 -2.86
C ASP A 52 10.13 7.06 -2.54
N PHE A 53 10.04 8.00 -1.61
CA PHE A 53 8.77 8.55 -1.15
C PHE A 53 7.96 9.18 -2.30
N GLU A 54 8.63 9.97 -3.15
CA GLU A 54 7.94 10.63 -4.27
C GLU A 54 7.43 9.63 -5.29
N LEU A 55 8.23 8.61 -5.61
CA LEU A 55 7.81 7.56 -6.53
C LEU A 55 6.63 6.77 -5.96
N ALA A 56 6.71 6.40 -4.68
CA ALA A 56 5.62 5.67 -4.02
C ALA A 56 4.34 6.50 -4.01
N ARG A 57 4.44 7.80 -3.74
CA ARG A 57 3.30 8.72 -3.79
C ARG A 57 2.67 8.77 -5.18
N HIS A 58 3.49 8.89 -6.22
CA HIS A 58 3.01 8.88 -7.61
C HIS A 58 2.32 7.57 -7.96
N GLN A 59 2.87 6.45 -7.51
CA GLN A 59 2.26 5.15 -7.75
C GLN A 59 0.90 5.03 -7.05
N LEU A 60 0.80 5.48 -5.81
CA LEU A 60 -0.48 5.49 -5.08
C LEU A 60 -1.51 6.37 -5.78
N GLU A 61 -1.12 7.57 -6.20
CA GLU A 61 -2.00 8.47 -6.95
C GLU A 61 -2.47 7.84 -8.26
N ALA A 62 -1.57 7.19 -8.99
CA ALA A 62 -1.89 6.52 -10.24
C ALA A 62 -2.90 5.37 -10.04
N ILE A 63 -2.73 4.59 -8.96
CA ILE A 63 -3.66 3.51 -8.62
C ILE A 63 -5.04 4.08 -8.30
N ILE A 64 -5.11 5.14 -7.51
CA ILE A 64 -6.38 5.78 -7.16
C ILE A 64 -7.08 6.32 -8.40
N ILE A 65 -6.34 7.00 -9.28
CA ILE A 65 -6.89 7.55 -10.53
C ILE A 65 -7.39 6.42 -11.43
N ALA A 66 -6.59 5.38 -11.62
CA ALA A 66 -6.97 4.23 -12.43
C ALA A 66 -8.22 3.53 -11.90
N GLN A 67 -8.32 3.40 -10.58
CA GLN A 67 -9.46 2.77 -9.93
C GLN A 67 -10.74 3.57 -10.15
N ARG A 68 -10.65 4.89 -10.15
CA ARG A 68 -11.80 5.76 -10.45
C ARG A 68 -12.31 5.60 -11.89
N CYS A 69 -11.43 5.20 -12.80
CA CYS A 69 -11.76 4.97 -14.21
C CYS A 69 -12.09 3.51 -14.50
N HIS A 70 -12.07 2.65 -13.48
CA HIS A 70 -12.38 1.25 -13.65
C HIS A 70 -13.81 1.08 -14.19
N LEU A 71 -14.00 0.12 -15.08
CA LEU A 71 -15.29 -0.12 -15.71
C LEU A 71 -16.42 -0.30 -14.71
N ASP A 72 -16.17 -0.99 -13.60
CA ASP A 72 -17.18 -1.24 -12.56
C ASP A 72 -17.71 0.05 -11.95
N ILE A 73 -16.88 1.09 -11.88
CA ILE A 73 -17.26 2.40 -11.37
C ILE A 73 -17.86 3.25 -12.49
N MET A 74 -17.18 3.31 -13.63
CA MET A 74 -17.60 4.16 -14.76
C MET A 74 -18.87 3.68 -15.45
N SER A 75 -19.20 2.41 -15.31
CA SER A 75 -20.44 1.87 -15.91
C SER A 75 -21.71 2.49 -15.32
N ALA A 76 -21.61 3.14 -14.15
CA ALA A 76 -22.73 3.85 -13.53
C ALA A 76 -22.88 5.29 -14.00
N GLU A 77 -21.96 5.79 -14.85
CA GLU A 77 -22.01 7.17 -15.32
C GLU A 77 -23.22 7.43 -16.23
N PRO A 78 -23.99 8.50 -15.97
CA PRO A 78 -25.18 8.81 -16.76
C PRO A 78 -24.92 9.02 -18.24
N ILE A 79 -23.72 9.47 -18.61
CA ILE A 79 -23.38 9.71 -20.01
C ILE A 79 -23.44 8.44 -20.86
N LEU A 80 -23.19 7.27 -20.27
CA LEU A 80 -23.28 6.00 -21.01
C LEU A 80 -24.71 5.72 -21.43
N SER A 81 -25.66 5.96 -20.55
CA SER A 81 -27.08 5.81 -20.87
C SER A 81 -27.51 6.76 -21.99
N ASP A 82 -27.03 7.99 -21.92
CA ASP A 82 -27.34 9.00 -22.94
C ASP A 82 -26.75 8.62 -24.31
N LEU A 83 -25.48 8.20 -24.32
CA LEU A 83 -24.78 7.85 -25.56
C LEU A 83 -25.35 6.61 -26.25
N LEU A 84 -25.89 5.67 -25.48
CA LEU A 84 -26.33 4.38 -25.98
C LEU A 84 -27.84 4.26 -26.16
N SER A 85 -28.58 5.31 -25.85
CA SER A 85 -30.07 5.30 -25.99
C SER A 85 -30.56 5.49 -27.43
#